data_ecd6249c25b4faa8a3e8cc4520e90087
#
_entry.id   ecd6249c25b4faa8a3e8cc4520e90087
#
_cell.length_a   1.000
_cell.length_b   1.000
_cell.length_c   1.000
_cell.angle_alpha   90.00
_cell.angle_beta   90.00
_cell.angle_gamma   90.00
#
_symmetry.space_group_name_H-M   'P 1'
#
loop_
_entity.id
_entity.type
_entity.pdbx_description
1 polymer ?
#
loop_
_entity_poly.entity_id
_entity_poly.type
_entity_poly.pdbx_seq_one_letter_code
_entity_poly.pdbx_strand_id
1 'polypeptide(L)'
;EPQYRYSLPRWRSMYWLLCDGGLPESIQKRLLSGPSIQSAAMWSGTLTTLAMTGIALYRAPDPWFWLWFVVNLGLSAYRAWLHSRAKHQWRHKSGVTPTDQIYLASLMWSLSTGLGTALCLLSGDAVLQVLAIPSMVAMATATASFSHGTPRYAVLQILLLDLPLKL
;
A
#
# COMPACT_ATOMS: atom_id res chain seq x y z
N GLU A 1 -21.73 16.35 0.77
CA GLU A 1 -20.44 15.60 0.68
C GLU A 1 -20.74 14.10 0.70
N PRO A 2 -20.19 13.34 -0.25
CA PRO A 2 -20.42 11.92 -0.30
C PRO A 2 -19.68 11.24 0.86
N GLN A 3 -20.41 10.83 1.89
CA GLN A 3 -19.85 10.07 3.00
C GLN A 3 -19.64 8.62 2.56
N TYR A 4 -18.38 8.24 2.31
CA TYR A 4 -18.02 6.83 2.14
C TYR A 4 -18.36 6.06 3.42
N ARG A 5 -19.20 5.03 3.33
CA ARG A 5 -19.52 4.17 4.47
C ARG A 5 -18.46 3.06 4.55
N TYR A 6 -17.37 3.35 5.23
CA TYR A 6 -16.41 2.30 5.62
C TYR A 6 -16.93 1.60 6.89
N SER A 7 -16.78 0.28 6.94
CA SER A 7 -16.99 -0.46 8.18
C SER A 7 -15.83 -0.18 9.12
N LEU A 8 -16.09 -0.16 10.41
CA LEU A 8 -15.00 -0.30 11.37
C LEU A 8 -14.31 -1.66 11.14
N PRO A 9 -12.99 -1.74 11.35
CA PRO A 9 -12.25 -2.98 11.20
C PRO A 9 -12.85 -4.08 12.07
N ARG A 10 -13.04 -5.27 11.50
CA ARG A 10 -13.58 -6.44 12.22
C ARG A 10 -12.50 -7.17 13.00
N TRP A 11 -11.27 -7.14 12.48
CA TRP A 11 -10.15 -7.81 13.13
C TRP A 11 -9.59 -6.93 14.24
N ARG A 12 -9.43 -7.50 15.43
CA ARG A 12 -8.93 -6.79 16.63
C ARG A 12 -7.58 -6.12 16.40
N SER A 13 -6.68 -6.78 15.66
CA SER A 13 -5.37 -6.24 15.28
C SER A 13 -5.48 -5.04 14.34
N MET A 14 -6.35 -5.11 13.33
CA MET A 14 -6.60 -3.99 12.42
C MET A 14 -7.30 -2.83 13.14
N TYR A 15 -8.23 -3.12 14.04
CA TYR A 15 -8.85 -2.09 14.86
C TYR A 15 -7.81 -1.32 15.68
N TRP A 16 -6.88 -2.02 16.33
CA TRP A 16 -5.80 -1.39 17.09
C TRP A 16 -4.85 -0.54 16.22
N LEU A 17 -4.60 -0.95 14.98
CA LEU A 17 -3.76 -0.22 14.02
C LEU A 17 -4.42 1.03 13.45
N LEU A 18 -5.72 0.97 13.20
CA LEU A 18 -6.45 1.99 12.44
C LEU A 18 -7.25 2.94 13.32
N CYS A 19 -7.67 2.49 14.50
CA CYS A 19 -8.52 3.24 15.40
C CYS A 19 -7.77 3.62 16.68
N ASP A 20 -7.92 4.87 17.09
CA ASP A 20 -7.46 5.31 18.40
C ASP A 20 -8.62 5.19 19.39
N GLY A 21 -8.44 4.38 20.44
CA GLY A 21 -9.51 4.06 21.40
C GLY A 21 -10.09 5.26 22.18
N GLY A 22 -9.46 6.44 22.06
CA GLY A 22 -9.92 7.67 22.69
C GLY A 22 -10.82 8.56 21.82
N LEU A 23 -10.98 8.23 20.52
CA LEU A 23 -11.75 9.09 19.61
C LEU A 23 -13.20 8.59 19.44
N PRO A 24 -14.19 9.49 19.35
CA PRO A 24 -15.56 9.15 19.00
C PRO A 24 -15.65 8.40 17.66
N GLU A 25 -16.56 7.43 17.59
CA GLU A 25 -16.75 6.57 16.41
C GLU A 25 -17.00 7.37 15.11
N SER A 26 -17.71 8.50 15.20
CA SER A 26 -17.97 9.39 14.08
C SER A 26 -16.68 10.00 13.49
N ILE A 27 -15.74 10.37 14.36
CA ILE A 27 -14.43 10.91 13.96
C ILE A 27 -13.57 9.80 13.37
N GLN A 28 -13.54 8.62 13.98
CA GLN A 28 -12.83 7.46 13.45
C GLN A 28 -13.31 7.10 12.04
N LYS A 29 -14.61 7.02 11.82
CA LYS A 29 -15.20 6.77 10.49
C LYS A 29 -14.80 7.86 9.48
N ARG A 30 -14.73 9.12 9.91
CA ARG A 30 -14.31 10.24 9.05
C ARG A 30 -12.82 10.14 8.69
N LEU A 31 -11.96 9.78 9.62
CA LEU A 31 -10.53 9.56 9.39
C LEU A 31 -10.29 8.40 8.42
N LEU A 32 -11.06 7.31 8.55
CA LEU A 32 -11.00 6.16 7.64
C LEU A 32 -11.62 6.49 6.26
N SER A 33 -12.50 7.49 6.16
CA SER A 33 -13.11 7.89 4.90
C SER A 33 -12.26 8.87 4.07
N GLY A 34 -11.17 9.39 4.62
CA GLY A 34 -10.21 10.25 3.93
C GLY A 34 -9.49 9.68 2.68
N PRO A 35 -9.60 8.37 2.37
CA PRO A 35 -8.94 7.71 1.22
C PRO A 35 -9.47 8.08 -0.16
N SER A 36 -10.43 8.97 -0.33
CA SER A 36 -10.78 9.45 -1.68
C SER A 36 -9.61 10.19 -2.37
N ILE A 37 -8.72 10.77 -1.58
CA ILE A 37 -7.43 11.34 -2.02
C ILE A 37 -6.41 10.22 -2.32
N GLN A 38 -6.57 9.05 -1.70
CA GLN A 38 -5.67 7.90 -1.86
C GLN A 38 -5.72 7.25 -3.25
N SER A 39 -6.73 7.49 -4.07
CA SER A 39 -6.78 6.88 -5.42
C SER A 39 -5.59 7.32 -6.28
N ALA A 40 -5.27 8.60 -6.31
CA ALA A 40 -4.12 9.09 -7.07
C ALA A 40 -2.79 8.57 -6.52
N ALA A 41 -2.62 8.57 -5.20
CA ALA A 41 -1.44 8.02 -4.53
C ALA A 41 -1.31 6.50 -4.74
N MET A 42 -2.41 5.76 -4.71
CA MET A 42 -2.43 4.33 -5.00
C MET A 42 -1.96 4.06 -6.44
N TRP A 43 -2.46 4.80 -7.42
CA TRP A 43 -2.07 4.62 -8.81
C TRP A 43 -0.62 5.05 -9.06
N SER A 44 -0.16 6.17 -8.49
CA SER A 44 1.23 6.60 -8.63
C SER A 44 2.20 5.58 -8.03
N GLY A 45 1.91 5.07 -6.83
CA GLY A 45 2.71 4.01 -6.20
C GLY A 45 2.73 2.72 -7.02
N THR A 46 1.58 2.30 -7.56
CA THR A 46 1.48 1.13 -8.44
C THR A 46 2.31 1.30 -9.71
N LEU A 47 2.20 2.45 -10.40
CA LEU A 47 2.97 2.75 -11.60
C LEU A 47 4.47 2.76 -11.32
N THR A 48 4.89 3.41 -10.24
CA THR A 48 6.31 3.45 -9.83
C THR A 48 6.85 2.05 -9.56
N THR A 49 6.09 1.21 -8.84
CA THR A 49 6.51 -0.16 -8.54
C THR A 49 6.57 -1.02 -9.80
N LEU A 50 5.58 -0.91 -10.70
CA LEU A 50 5.58 -1.64 -11.97
C LEU A 50 6.71 -1.17 -12.90
N ALA A 51 7.00 0.13 -12.96
CA ALA A 51 8.13 0.64 -13.72
C ALA A 51 9.45 0.11 -13.17
N MET A 52 9.61 0.14 -11.83
CA MET A 52 10.82 -0.37 -11.17
C MET A 52 11.02 -1.87 -11.43
N THR A 53 9.96 -2.69 -11.28
CA THR A 53 10.03 -4.13 -11.57
C THR A 53 10.29 -4.41 -13.06
N GLY A 54 9.73 -3.61 -13.97
CA GLY A 54 10.00 -3.71 -15.41
C GLY A 54 11.46 -3.41 -15.74
N ILE A 55 12.04 -2.35 -15.15
CA ILE A 55 13.46 -2.03 -15.31
C ILE A 55 14.33 -3.16 -14.73
N ALA A 56 13.97 -3.70 -13.56
CA ALA A 56 14.71 -4.78 -12.94
C ALA A 56 14.71 -6.04 -13.83
N LEU A 57 13.59 -6.43 -14.40
CA LEU A 57 13.50 -7.55 -15.34
C LEU A 57 14.33 -7.34 -16.62
N TYR A 58 14.34 -6.10 -17.13
CA TYR A 58 15.12 -5.79 -18.34
C TYR A 58 16.63 -5.86 -18.08
N ARG A 59 17.10 -5.40 -16.89
CA ARG A 59 18.50 -5.32 -16.53
C ARG A 59 19.05 -6.63 -15.99
N ALA A 60 18.28 -7.33 -15.20
CA ALA A 60 18.66 -8.58 -14.56
C ALA A 60 17.49 -9.58 -14.68
N PRO A 61 17.41 -10.38 -15.73
CA PRO A 61 16.32 -11.36 -15.97
C PRO A 61 16.47 -12.59 -15.06
N ASP A 62 16.47 -12.36 -13.74
CA ASP A 62 16.56 -13.40 -12.71
C ASP A 62 15.16 -13.89 -12.33
N PRO A 63 14.95 -15.18 -12.02
CA PRO A 63 13.67 -15.72 -11.55
C PRO A 63 13.06 -14.96 -10.37
N TRP A 64 13.85 -14.41 -9.47
CA TRP A 64 13.39 -13.62 -8.33
C TRP A 64 12.71 -12.31 -8.74
N PHE A 65 13.19 -11.63 -9.78
CA PHE A 65 12.57 -10.43 -10.33
C PHE A 65 11.27 -10.77 -11.07
N TRP A 66 11.20 -11.91 -11.74
CA TRP A 66 9.94 -12.41 -12.32
C TRP A 66 8.90 -12.69 -11.25
N LEU A 67 9.28 -13.39 -10.18
CA LEU A 67 8.40 -13.65 -9.04
C LEU A 67 7.90 -12.32 -8.44
N TRP A 68 8.81 -11.38 -8.20
CA TRP A 68 8.47 -10.07 -7.67
C TRP A 68 7.51 -9.30 -8.59
N PHE A 69 7.73 -9.32 -9.91
CA PHE A 69 6.84 -8.69 -10.88
C PHE A 69 5.43 -9.28 -10.84
N VAL A 70 5.31 -10.60 -10.88
CA VAL A 70 4.01 -11.30 -10.84
C VAL A 70 3.26 -11.02 -9.54
N VAL A 71 3.96 -11.06 -8.40
CA VAL A 71 3.37 -10.75 -7.08
C VAL A 71 2.87 -9.30 -7.03
N ASN A 72 3.68 -8.33 -7.49
CA ASN A 72 3.27 -6.93 -7.51
C ASN A 72 2.11 -6.67 -8.48
N LEU A 73 2.12 -7.29 -9.65
CA LEU A 73 1.02 -7.19 -10.60
C LEU A 73 -0.28 -7.75 -10.00
N GLY A 74 -0.22 -8.92 -9.37
CA GLY A 74 -1.36 -9.54 -8.69
C GLY A 74 -1.89 -8.69 -7.53
N LEU A 75 -1.02 -8.18 -6.66
CA LEU A 75 -1.41 -7.30 -5.55
C LEU A 75 -1.99 -5.99 -6.07
N SER A 76 -1.44 -5.42 -7.12
CA SER A 76 -1.93 -4.19 -7.73
C SER A 76 -3.31 -4.39 -8.36
N ALA A 77 -3.51 -5.49 -9.07
CA ALA A 77 -4.80 -5.87 -9.65
C ALA A 77 -5.85 -6.11 -8.55
N TYR A 78 -5.48 -6.82 -7.47
CA TYR A 78 -6.35 -7.06 -6.33
C TYR A 78 -6.75 -5.76 -5.63
N ARG A 79 -5.82 -4.83 -5.39
CA ARG A 79 -6.10 -3.50 -4.82
C ARG A 79 -7.02 -2.69 -5.73
N ALA A 80 -6.77 -2.68 -7.04
CA ALA A 80 -7.61 -1.99 -8.01
C ALA A 80 -9.04 -2.58 -8.03
N TRP A 81 -9.17 -3.90 -7.95
CA TRP A 81 -10.47 -4.56 -7.85
C TRP A 81 -11.22 -4.20 -6.56
N LEU A 82 -10.54 -4.25 -5.40
CA LEU A 82 -11.13 -3.84 -4.12
C LEU A 82 -11.62 -2.38 -4.17
N HIS A 83 -10.82 -1.50 -4.75
CA HIS A 83 -11.16 -0.09 -4.88
C HIS A 83 -12.35 0.14 -5.83
N SER A 84 -12.37 -0.56 -6.96
CA SER A 84 -13.48 -0.52 -7.92
C SER A 84 -14.76 -1.05 -7.30
N ARG A 85 -14.69 -2.15 -6.53
CA ARG A 85 -15.81 -2.73 -5.79
C ARG A 85 -16.34 -1.75 -4.74
N ALA A 86 -15.46 -1.10 -3.98
CA ALA A 86 -15.83 -0.08 -3.01
C ALA A 86 -16.56 1.09 -3.68
N LYS A 87 -16.05 1.58 -4.81
CA LYS A 87 -16.66 2.65 -5.58
C LYS A 87 -18.03 2.25 -6.15
N HIS A 88 -18.20 1.02 -6.62
CA HIS A 88 -19.47 0.50 -7.12
C HIS A 88 -20.50 0.38 -6.01
N GLN A 89 -20.14 -0.19 -4.86
CA GLN A 89 -21.02 -0.32 -3.70
C GLN A 89 -21.50 1.05 -3.18
N TRP A 90 -20.60 2.03 -3.21
CA TRP A 90 -20.94 3.41 -2.87
C TRP A 90 -21.98 4.02 -3.83
N ARG A 91 -21.79 3.84 -5.14
CA ARG A 91 -22.71 4.37 -6.16
C ARG A 91 -24.14 3.84 -6.00
N HIS A 92 -24.27 2.57 -5.64
CA HIS A 92 -25.58 1.90 -5.49
C HIS A 92 -26.14 1.93 -4.06
N LYS A 93 -25.47 2.63 -3.12
CA LYS A 93 -25.85 2.66 -1.68
C LYS A 93 -26.01 1.27 -1.05
N SER A 94 -25.47 0.23 -1.70
CA SER A 94 -25.59 -1.17 -1.33
C SER A 94 -24.29 -1.66 -0.70
N GLY A 95 -24.30 -1.87 0.62
CA GLY A 95 -23.21 -2.53 1.31
C GLY A 95 -22.19 -1.60 1.98
N VAL A 96 -21.35 -2.22 2.79
CA VAL A 96 -20.28 -1.60 3.56
C VAL A 96 -18.96 -2.19 3.07
N THR A 97 -18.02 -1.35 2.68
CA THR A 97 -16.71 -1.80 2.16
C THR A 97 -15.90 -2.41 3.29
N PRO A 98 -15.32 -3.63 3.09
CA PRO A 98 -14.49 -4.28 4.09
C PRO A 98 -13.14 -3.56 4.21
N THR A 99 -13.02 -2.71 5.21
CA THR A 99 -11.82 -1.91 5.50
C THR A 99 -10.59 -2.82 5.71
N ASP A 100 -10.75 -3.94 6.44
CA ASP A 100 -9.65 -4.87 6.73
C ASP A 100 -8.93 -5.36 5.47
N GLN A 101 -9.68 -5.72 4.41
CA GLN A 101 -9.08 -6.25 3.18
C GLN A 101 -8.26 -5.19 2.43
N ILE A 102 -8.75 -3.93 2.40
CA ILE A 102 -8.06 -2.83 1.72
C ILE A 102 -6.73 -2.52 2.41
N TYR A 103 -6.75 -2.43 3.73
CA TYR A 103 -5.55 -2.11 4.50
C TYR A 103 -4.56 -3.27 4.53
N LEU A 104 -5.05 -4.52 4.63
CA LEU A 104 -4.20 -5.71 4.53
C LEU A 104 -3.51 -5.80 3.17
N ALA A 105 -4.24 -5.61 2.08
CA ALA A 105 -3.68 -5.61 0.73
C ALA A 105 -2.60 -4.53 0.56
N SER A 106 -2.76 -3.38 1.20
CA SER A 106 -1.76 -2.31 1.19
C SER A 106 -0.52 -2.66 2.01
N LEU A 107 -0.65 -3.36 3.16
CA LEU A 107 0.50 -3.86 3.92
C LEU A 107 1.28 -4.92 3.14
N MET A 108 0.58 -5.87 2.51
CA MET A 108 1.22 -6.90 1.68
C MET A 108 1.95 -6.29 0.48
N TRP A 109 1.37 -5.26 -0.13
CA TRP A 109 2.02 -4.52 -1.20
C TRP A 109 3.27 -3.78 -0.71
N SER A 110 3.25 -3.14 0.47
CA SER A 110 4.42 -2.48 1.06
C SER A 110 5.54 -3.48 1.35
N LEU A 111 5.21 -4.64 1.93
CA LEU A 111 6.17 -5.71 2.18
C LEU A 111 6.80 -6.21 0.88
N SER A 112 5.97 -6.49 -0.14
CA SER A 112 6.46 -6.92 -1.46
C SER A 112 7.38 -5.89 -2.11
N THR A 113 7.05 -4.60 -1.98
CA THR A 113 7.86 -3.50 -2.50
C THR A 113 9.20 -3.40 -1.75
N GLY A 114 9.19 -3.51 -0.43
CA GLY A 114 10.41 -3.52 0.38
C GLY A 114 11.35 -4.68 0.05
N LEU A 115 10.79 -5.91 -0.07
CA LEU A 115 11.56 -7.08 -0.49
C LEU A 115 12.16 -6.92 -1.89
N GLY A 116 11.41 -6.39 -2.84
CA GLY A 116 11.91 -6.13 -4.19
C GLY A 116 12.98 -5.05 -4.24
N THR A 117 12.86 -4.02 -3.41
CA THR A 117 13.91 -2.99 -3.26
C THR A 117 15.19 -3.61 -2.70
N ALA A 118 15.10 -4.49 -1.71
CA ALA A 118 16.25 -5.23 -1.19
C ALA A 118 16.89 -6.12 -2.28
N LEU A 119 16.09 -6.81 -3.09
CA LEU A 119 16.59 -7.58 -4.24
C LEU A 119 17.36 -6.68 -5.22
N CYS A 120 16.86 -5.48 -5.51
CA CYS A 120 17.56 -4.52 -6.37
C CYS A 120 18.90 -4.09 -5.77
N LEU A 121 18.99 -3.88 -4.46
CA LEU A 121 20.24 -3.52 -3.79
C LEU A 121 21.25 -4.67 -3.79
N LEU A 122 20.78 -5.91 -3.67
CA LEU A 122 21.61 -7.11 -3.66
C LEU A 122 22.02 -7.58 -5.07
N SER A 123 21.39 -7.08 -6.12
CA SER A 123 21.63 -7.53 -7.50
C SER A 123 23.01 -7.21 -8.04
N GLY A 124 23.75 -6.31 -7.41
CA GLY A 124 25.06 -5.83 -7.91
C GLY A 124 24.97 -4.88 -9.13
N ASP A 125 23.78 -4.64 -9.68
CA ASP A 125 23.58 -3.67 -10.77
C ASP A 125 23.46 -2.25 -10.22
N ALA A 126 24.41 -1.39 -10.58
CA ALA A 126 24.49 -0.02 -10.10
C ALA A 126 23.23 0.81 -10.44
N VAL A 127 22.57 0.54 -11.57
CA VAL A 127 21.37 1.25 -11.98
C VAL A 127 20.20 0.88 -11.07
N LEU A 128 20.04 -0.42 -10.76
CA LEU A 128 19.01 -0.90 -9.85
C LEU A 128 19.22 -0.37 -8.43
N GLN A 129 20.47 -0.33 -7.97
CA GLN A 129 20.81 0.21 -6.65
C GLN A 129 20.48 1.70 -6.54
N VAL A 130 20.87 2.50 -7.54
CA VAL A 130 20.60 3.94 -7.58
C VAL A 130 19.10 4.25 -7.66
N LEU A 131 18.32 3.44 -8.37
CA LEU A 131 16.87 3.63 -8.48
C LEU A 131 16.11 3.15 -7.23
N ALA A 132 16.60 2.13 -6.55
CA ALA A 132 15.96 1.52 -5.38
C ALA A 132 15.80 2.51 -4.23
N ILE A 133 16.87 3.21 -3.85
CA ILE A 133 16.88 4.12 -2.69
C ILE A 133 15.89 5.29 -2.85
N PRO A 134 15.92 6.11 -3.92
CA PRO A 134 14.97 7.20 -4.07
C PRO A 134 13.53 6.71 -4.20
N SER A 135 13.30 5.57 -4.85
CA SER A 135 11.96 4.99 -4.95
C SER A 135 11.39 4.63 -3.58
N MET A 136 12.20 4.03 -2.71
CA MET A 136 11.80 3.69 -1.35
C MET A 136 11.52 4.94 -0.51
N VAL A 137 12.40 5.94 -0.56
CA VAL A 137 12.22 7.22 0.17
C VAL A 137 10.93 7.91 -0.30
N ALA A 138 10.68 7.96 -1.61
CA ALA A 138 9.47 8.53 -2.17
C ALA A 138 8.21 7.80 -1.69
N MET A 139 8.23 6.46 -1.64
CA MET A 139 7.10 5.67 -1.15
C MET A 139 6.87 5.82 0.34
N ALA A 140 7.93 5.85 1.16
CA ALA A 140 7.83 6.08 2.60
C ALA A 140 7.25 7.47 2.89
N THR A 141 7.73 8.50 2.18
CA THR A 141 7.23 9.88 2.30
C THR A 141 5.76 9.98 1.87
N ALA A 142 5.40 9.36 0.75
CA ALA A 142 4.00 9.30 0.30
C ALA A 142 3.11 8.61 1.34
N THR A 143 3.54 7.46 1.89
CA THR A 143 2.81 6.74 2.93
C THR A 143 2.61 7.61 4.17
N ALA A 144 3.64 8.27 4.65
CA ALA A 144 3.54 9.19 5.79
C ALA A 144 2.57 10.33 5.50
N SER A 145 2.62 10.91 4.29
CA SER A 145 1.77 12.02 3.87
C SER A 145 0.31 11.66 3.74
N PHE A 146 -0.04 10.43 3.36
CA PHE A 146 -1.43 10.02 3.13
C PHE A 146 -2.09 9.32 4.33
N SER A 147 -1.32 8.92 5.33
CA SER A 147 -1.81 8.15 6.47
C SER A 147 -1.92 8.95 7.77
N HIS A 148 -2.10 10.27 7.70
CA HIS A 148 -2.14 11.11 8.92
C HIS A 148 -3.27 10.72 9.89
N GLY A 149 -4.38 10.16 9.37
CA GLY A 149 -5.50 9.70 10.21
C GLY A 149 -5.24 8.38 10.92
N THR A 150 -4.17 7.65 10.56
CA THR A 150 -3.85 6.31 11.08
C THR A 150 -2.35 6.16 11.32
N PRO A 151 -1.77 6.85 12.31
CA PRO A 151 -0.32 6.94 12.47
C PRO A 151 0.34 5.58 12.76
N ARG A 152 -0.29 4.71 13.56
CA ARG A 152 0.23 3.36 13.84
C ARG A 152 0.32 2.49 12.58
N TYR A 153 -0.68 2.63 11.70
CA TYR A 153 -0.70 1.94 10.41
C TYR A 153 0.40 2.49 9.49
N ALA A 154 0.59 3.81 9.43
CA ALA A 154 1.65 4.43 8.65
C ALA A 154 3.04 3.94 9.07
N VAL A 155 3.30 3.90 10.39
CA VAL A 155 4.56 3.40 10.95
C VAL A 155 4.79 1.94 10.55
N LEU A 156 3.78 1.07 10.70
CA LEU A 156 3.90 -0.33 10.30
C LEU A 156 4.18 -0.47 8.80
N GLN A 157 3.52 0.32 7.97
CA GLN A 157 3.71 0.28 6.52
C GLN A 157 5.13 0.74 6.12
N ILE A 158 5.65 1.79 6.76
CA ILE A 158 7.03 2.25 6.55
C ILE A 158 8.03 1.19 7.04
N LEU A 159 7.78 0.58 8.19
CA LEU A 159 8.64 -0.50 8.69
C LEU A 159 8.68 -1.69 7.73
N LEU A 160 7.56 -2.07 7.12
CA LEU A 160 7.52 -3.15 6.13
C LEU A 160 8.25 -2.80 4.83
N LEU A 161 8.30 -1.52 4.45
CA LEU A 161 9.10 -1.04 3.34
C LEU A 161 10.61 -1.08 3.66
N ASP A 162 11.00 -0.75 4.89
CA ASP A 162 12.38 -0.53 5.32
C ASP A 162 13.04 -1.79 5.91
N LEU A 163 12.22 -2.69 6.51
CA LEU A 163 12.71 -3.89 7.20
C LEU A 163 13.64 -4.78 6.34
N PRO A 164 13.30 -5.07 5.07
CA PRO A 164 14.16 -5.92 4.23
C PRO A 164 15.53 -5.32 3.91
N LEU A 165 15.73 -4.03 4.15
CA LEU A 165 17.01 -3.35 3.94
C LEU A 165 17.96 -3.48 5.12
N LYS A 166 17.45 -3.94 6.27
CA LYS A 166 18.23 -4.11 7.50
C LYS A 166 18.66 -5.55 7.75
N LEU A 167 18.19 -6.46 6.89
CA LEU A 167 18.59 -7.87 6.87
C LEU A 167 19.76 -8.12 5.94
#